data_528e8b7b0e2b895b26f4f7698b600b98
#
_entry.id   528e8b7b0e2b895b26f4f7698b600b98
#
_cell.length_a   1.000
_cell.length_b   1.000
_cell.length_c   1.000
_cell.angle_alpha   90.00
_cell.angle_beta   90.00
_cell.angle_gamma   90.00
#
_symmetry.space_group_name_H-M   'P 1'
#
loop_
_entity.id
_entity.type
_entity.pdbx_description
1 polymer ?
#
loop_
_entity_poly.entity_id
_entity_poly.type
_entity_poly.pdbx_seq_one_letter_code
_entity_poly.pdbx_strand_id
1 'polypeptide(L)'
;PHRPQDLNLAVSGQMVILGMHRSGTSSVGGLLKLLGAWPGEDERLLRGADNPRGHFELADLHMACVRRLQAVGADWRNPLAESSAAATDAFRREAALILQTLESRRPWFIKEPRLCLLARELLPLLTRPVFLHVIRDPVAVAASLAKRDGMPADEALALWEHYTREAFAASDGWPRLTIDYDALRSNPIAVTRKLHSELSALG
;
A
#
# COMPACT_ATOMS: atom_id res chain seq x y z
N PRO A 1 10.31 -13.38 -27.79
CA PRO A 1 10.68 -12.90 -26.46
C PRO A 1 10.43 -11.40 -26.42
N HIS A 2 9.27 -11.00 -25.87
CA HIS A 2 8.94 -9.58 -25.65
C HIS A 2 9.89 -9.04 -24.58
N ARG A 3 10.55 -7.93 -24.87
CA ARG A 3 11.40 -7.23 -23.90
C ARG A 3 10.52 -6.57 -22.83
N PRO A 4 10.99 -6.46 -21.57
CA PRO A 4 10.23 -5.80 -20.50
C PRO A 4 9.83 -4.34 -20.80
N GLN A 5 10.42 -3.73 -21.81
CA GLN A 5 10.19 -2.35 -22.24
C GLN A 5 8.81 -2.11 -22.91
N ASP A 6 8.09 -3.20 -23.28
CA ASP A 6 6.80 -3.09 -23.96
C ASP A 6 5.59 -3.04 -23.01
N LEU A 7 5.84 -3.06 -21.68
CA LEU A 7 4.80 -3.10 -20.64
C LEU A 7 4.73 -1.80 -19.82
N ASN A 8 5.02 -0.65 -20.43
CA ASN A 8 4.79 0.61 -19.73
C ASN A 8 3.30 0.82 -19.48
N LEU A 9 2.96 1.10 -18.21
CA LEU A 9 1.60 1.47 -17.83
C LEU A 9 1.17 2.72 -18.60
N ALA A 10 0.15 2.59 -19.43
CA ALA A 10 -0.50 3.73 -20.11
C ALA A 10 -1.37 4.59 -19.16
N VAL A 11 -1.26 4.36 -17.85
CA VAL A 11 -2.05 5.03 -16.81
C VAL A 11 -1.35 6.30 -16.37
N SER A 12 -2.02 7.45 -16.50
CA SER A 12 -1.55 8.73 -15.92
C SER A 12 -1.83 8.85 -14.42
N GLY A 13 -1.97 7.71 -13.72
CA GLY A 13 -2.65 7.59 -12.44
C GLY A 13 -1.80 7.72 -11.19
N GLN A 14 -2.54 7.93 -10.12
CA GLN A 14 -2.11 7.84 -8.73
C GLN A 14 -2.54 6.47 -8.21
N MET A 15 -1.61 5.62 -7.77
CA MET A 15 -1.94 4.29 -7.27
C MET A 15 -1.66 4.20 -5.77
N VAL A 16 -2.60 3.63 -5.03
CA VAL A 16 -2.48 3.40 -3.58
C VAL A 16 -2.55 1.91 -3.31
N ILE A 17 -1.43 1.32 -2.88
CA ILE A 17 -1.38 -0.09 -2.52
C ILE A 17 -1.80 -0.25 -1.07
N LEU A 18 -2.89 -0.98 -0.85
CA LEU A 18 -3.43 -1.33 0.45
C LEU A 18 -3.31 -2.83 0.71
N GLY A 19 -3.00 -3.18 1.92
CA GLY A 19 -2.91 -4.55 2.39
C GLY A 19 -2.23 -4.62 3.75
N MET A 20 -2.68 -5.52 4.60
CA MET A 20 -2.11 -5.76 5.92
C MET A 20 -0.61 -6.06 5.82
N HIS A 21 0.15 -5.74 6.86
CA HIS A 21 1.53 -6.21 7.01
C HIS A 21 1.65 -7.71 6.67
N ARG A 22 2.69 -8.09 5.95
CA ARG A 22 2.96 -9.47 5.52
C ARG A 22 2.02 -10.05 4.45
N SER A 23 1.13 -9.24 3.86
CA SER A 23 0.25 -9.65 2.75
C SER A 23 0.92 -9.64 1.37
N GLY A 24 2.21 -9.27 1.27
CA GLY A 24 2.92 -9.25 -0.02
C GLY A 24 2.83 -7.92 -0.78
N THR A 25 2.44 -6.83 -0.12
CA THR A 25 2.36 -5.48 -0.71
C THR A 25 3.66 -5.02 -1.35
N SER A 26 4.83 -5.39 -0.79
CA SER A 26 6.14 -5.08 -1.38
C SER A 26 6.38 -5.79 -2.73
N SER A 27 5.86 -7.02 -2.90
CA SER A 27 5.95 -7.72 -4.19
C SER A 27 5.15 -7.00 -5.28
N VAL A 28 3.97 -6.48 -4.92
CA VAL A 28 3.14 -5.67 -5.82
C VAL A 28 3.81 -4.32 -6.11
N GLY A 29 4.42 -3.67 -5.12
CA GLY A 29 5.20 -2.44 -5.32
C GLY A 29 6.37 -2.65 -6.29
N GLY A 30 7.12 -3.76 -6.13
CA GLY A 30 8.18 -4.14 -7.06
C GLY A 30 7.66 -4.40 -8.47
N LEU A 31 6.50 -5.04 -8.59
CA LEU A 31 5.84 -5.28 -9.86
C LEU A 31 5.44 -3.97 -10.55
N LEU A 32 4.80 -3.04 -9.83
CA LEU A 32 4.44 -1.73 -10.38
C LEU A 32 5.67 -0.93 -10.82
N LYS A 33 6.78 -0.99 -10.06
CA LYS A 33 8.04 -0.36 -10.46
C LYS A 33 8.57 -0.95 -11.77
N LEU A 34 8.49 -2.28 -11.96
CA LEU A 34 8.86 -2.94 -13.22
C LEU A 34 7.94 -2.56 -14.39
N LEU A 35 6.67 -2.24 -14.12
CA LEU A 35 5.70 -1.76 -15.09
C LEU A 35 5.81 -0.24 -15.34
N GLY A 36 6.82 0.43 -14.79
CA GLY A 36 7.12 1.84 -15.03
C GLY A 36 6.50 2.83 -14.05
N ALA A 37 5.76 2.36 -13.04
CA ALA A 37 5.25 3.25 -11.99
C ALA A 37 6.35 3.65 -11.00
N TRP A 38 6.32 4.90 -10.58
CA TRP A 38 7.35 5.49 -9.74
C TRP A 38 6.98 5.49 -8.25
N PRO A 39 7.80 4.91 -7.37
CA PRO A 39 7.56 4.89 -5.92
C PRO A 39 8.14 6.12 -5.17
N GLY A 40 8.73 7.07 -5.86
CA GLY A 40 9.58 8.12 -5.30
C GLY A 40 11.08 7.84 -5.50
N GLU A 41 11.92 8.76 -5.04
CA GLU A 41 13.38 8.64 -5.13
C GLU A 41 13.88 7.48 -4.26
N ASP A 42 14.84 6.71 -4.77
CA ASP A 42 15.35 5.51 -4.10
C ASP A 42 15.97 5.79 -2.72
N GLU A 43 16.52 6.99 -2.50
CA GLU A 43 17.09 7.46 -1.22
C GLU A 43 16.03 7.69 -0.15
N ARG A 44 14.78 7.96 -0.57
CA ARG A 44 13.63 8.15 0.33
C ARG A 44 12.91 6.86 0.67
N LEU A 45 13.23 5.74 -0.01
CA LEU A 45 12.56 4.46 0.24
C LEU A 45 13.16 3.76 1.45
N LEU A 46 12.29 3.22 2.30
CA LEU A 46 12.71 2.39 3.42
C LEU A 46 13.46 1.16 2.94
N ARG A 47 14.56 0.87 3.61
CA ARG A 47 15.38 -0.33 3.44
C ARG A 47 15.43 -1.09 4.74
N GLY A 48 15.40 -2.41 4.67
CA GLY A 48 15.50 -3.26 5.84
C GLY A 48 16.07 -4.63 5.48
N ALA A 49 16.76 -5.24 6.42
CA ALA A 49 17.36 -6.58 6.23
C ALA A 49 16.27 -7.66 6.04
N ASP A 50 15.07 -7.43 6.54
CA ASP A 50 13.92 -8.33 6.41
C ASP A 50 13.30 -8.34 5.01
N ASN A 51 13.64 -7.35 4.17
CA ASN A 51 13.22 -7.29 2.77
C ASN A 51 14.32 -6.73 1.85
N PRO A 52 15.30 -7.56 1.46
CA PRO A 52 16.43 -7.12 0.62
C PRO A 52 16.05 -6.54 -0.74
N ARG A 53 14.85 -6.85 -1.24
CA ARG A 53 14.31 -6.33 -2.51
C ARG A 53 13.66 -4.95 -2.38
N GLY A 54 13.58 -4.42 -1.16
CA GLY A 54 12.99 -3.12 -0.84
C GLY A 54 11.54 -3.21 -0.38
N HIS A 55 11.18 -2.27 0.49
CA HIS A 55 9.81 -2.14 0.99
C HIS A 55 8.92 -1.36 0.02
N PHE A 56 9.50 -0.49 -0.80
CA PHE A 56 8.79 0.47 -1.65
C PHE A 56 7.87 1.40 -0.84
N GLU A 57 8.29 1.74 0.36
CA GLU A 57 7.64 2.67 1.28
C GLU A 57 8.48 3.93 1.36
N LEU A 58 7.86 5.09 1.18
CA LEU A 58 8.50 6.37 1.45
C LEU A 58 8.69 6.54 2.95
N ALA A 59 9.92 6.79 3.40
CA ALA A 59 10.25 6.90 4.82
C ALA A 59 9.49 8.04 5.51
N ASP A 60 9.32 9.15 4.84
CA ASP A 60 8.56 10.30 5.33
C ASP A 60 7.06 10.01 5.44
N LEU A 61 6.45 9.33 4.46
CA LEU A 61 5.05 8.89 4.53
C LEU A 61 4.84 7.86 5.66
N HIS A 62 5.77 6.91 5.79
CA HIS A 62 5.77 5.96 6.89
C HIS A 62 5.74 6.69 8.25
N MET A 63 6.66 7.65 8.44
CA MET A 63 6.73 8.41 9.68
C MET A 63 5.51 9.30 9.90
N ALA A 64 4.92 9.86 8.84
CA ALA A 64 3.66 10.60 8.93
C ALA A 64 2.52 9.70 9.43
N CYS A 65 2.40 8.48 8.88
CA CYS A 65 1.42 7.48 9.35
C CYS A 65 1.65 7.08 10.81
N VAL A 66 2.91 6.86 11.21
CA VAL A 66 3.25 6.55 12.61
C VAL A 66 2.83 7.69 13.54
N ARG A 67 3.23 8.93 13.25
CA ARG A 67 2.85 10.11 14.05
C ARG A 67 1.33 10.29 14.14
N ARG A 68 0.64 10.07 13.01
CA ARG A 68 -0.83 10.18 12.98
C ARG A 68 -1.51 9.20 13.94
N LEU A 69 -1.09 7.94 13.96
CA LEU A 69 -1.62 6.95 14.88
C LEU A 69 -1.26 7.29 16.33
N GLN A 70 0.01 7.63 16.60
CA GLN A 70 0.48 7.99 17.95
C GLN A 70 -0.25 9.21 18.52
N ALA A 71 -0.61 10.18 17.70
CA ALA A 71 -1.35 11.38 18.13
C ALA A 71 -2.73 11.09 18.74
N VAL A 72 -3.24 9.88 18.56
CA VAL A 72 -4.52 9.41 19.14
C VAL A 72 -4.32 8.16 20.01
N GLY A 73 -3.10 7.92 20.47
CA GLY A 73 -2.77 6.79 21.35
C GLY A 73 -2.82 5.42 20.68
N ALA A 74 -2.82 5.39 19.33
CA ALA A 74 -2.84 4.16 18.55
C ALA A 74 -1.47 3.81 17.97
N ASP A 75 -1.34 2.58 17.54
CA ASP A 75 -0.24 2.09 16.71
C ASP A 75 -0.74 1.04 15.70
N TRP A 76 0.18 0.43 14.96
CA TRP A 76 -0.19 -0.54 13.96
C TRP A 76 -0.74 -1.87 14.52
N ARG A 77 -0.44 -2.21 15.78
CA ARG A 77 -0.98 -3.39 16.49
C ARG A 77 -2.30 -3.07 17.20
N ASN A 78 -2.41 -1.83 17.70
CA ASN A 78 -3.58 -1.34 18.42
C ASN A 78 -4.20 -0.16 17.64
N PRO A 79 -4.83 -0.45 16.47
CA PRO A 79 -5.31 0.59 15.58
C PRO A 79 -6.63 1.23 16.02
N LEU A 80 -7.26 0.72 17.06
CA LEU A 80 -8.51 1.27 17.60
C LEU A 80 -8.21 2.60 18.27
N ALA A 81 -8.59 3.67 17.60
CA ALA A 81 -8.29 5.02 18.02
C ALA A 81 -9.50 5.91 17.88
N GLU A 82 -9.59 6.89 18.78
CA GLU A 82 -10.55 7.97 18.66
C GLU A 82 -10.19 8.85 17.46
N SER A 83 -11.22 9.41 16.81
CA SER A 83 -11.03 10.39 15.74
C SER A 83 -10.55 11.71 16.33
N SER A 84 -9.53 12.32 15.74
CA SER A 84 -9.03 13.65 16.08
C SER A 84 -8.88 14.49 14.83
N ALA A 85 -9.69 15.54 14.71
CA ALA A 85 -9.62 16.47 13.58
C ALA A 85 -8.22 17.13 13.47
N ALA A 86 -7.65 17.55 14.60
CA ALA A 86 -6.32 18.16 14.63
C ALA A 86 -5.22 17.21 14.16
N ALA A 87 -5.27 15.94 14.58
CA ALA A 87 -4.32 14.91 14.14
C ALA A 87 -4.50 14.59 12.65
N THR A 88 -5.73 14.54 12.16
CA THR A 88 -6.05 14.37 10.74
C THR A 88 -5.51 15.53 9.90
N ASP A 89 -5.68 16.76 10.32
CA ASP A 89 -5.20 17.94 9.61
C ASP A 89 -3.67 18.02 9.59
N ALA A 90 -3.02 17.64 10.69
CA ALA A 90 -1.55 17.56 10.73
C ALA A 90 -1.03 16.50 9.73
N PHE A 91 -1.62 15.32 9.73
CA PHE A 91 -1.28 14.26 8.79
C PHE A 91 -1.50 14.67 7.33
N ARG A 92 -2.64 15.30 7.02
CA ARG A 92 -2.95 15.80 5.67
C ARG A 92 -1.93 16.82 5.18
N ARG A 93 -1.49 17.75 6.03
CA ARG A 93 -0.44 18.73 5.66
C ARG A 93 0.87 18.04 5.31
N GLU A 94 1.31 17.10 6.12
CA GLU A 94 2.54 16.32 5.84
C GLU A 94 2.39 15.51 4.55
N ALA A 95 1.30 14.75 4.43
CA ALA A 95 1.02 13.93 3.27
C ALA A 95 0.93 14.75 1.97
N ALA A 96 0.33 15.95 2.01
CA ALA A 96 0.25 16.83 0.85
C ALA A 96 1.63 17.19 0.31
N LEU A 97 2.57 17.54 1.18
CA LEU A 97 3.95 17.87 0.78
C LEU A 97 4.66 16.66 0.17
N ILE A 98 4.46 15.47 0.75
CA ILE A 98 5.03 14.22 0.24
C ILE A 98 4.46 13.88 -1.13
N LEU A 99 3.13 13.90 -1.28
CA LEU A 99 2.46 13.60 -2.54
C LEU A 99 2.81 14.60 -3.64
N GLN A 100 2.98 15.88 -3.30
CA GLN A 100 3.40 16.90 -4.26
C GLN A 100 4.74 16.54 -4.92
N THR A 101 5.67 15.92 -4.20
CA THR A 101 6.96 15.49 -4.80
C THR A 101 6.76 14.37 -5.83
N LEU A 102 5.71 13.53 -5.68
CA LEU A 102 5.42 12.44 -6.60
C LEU A 102 4.75 12.92 -7.89
N GLU A 103 4.10 14.09 -7.86
CA GLU A 103 3.39 14.64 -9.02
C GLU A 103 4.32 15.02 -10.18
N SER A 104 5.61 15.16 -9.93
CA SER A 104 6.62 15.45 -10.97
C SER A 104 6.80 14.28 -11.95
N ARG A 105 6.39 13.08 -11.59
CA ARG A 105 6.57 11.87 -12.40
C ARG A 105 5.40 10.90 -12.25
N ARG A 106 4.56 10.81 -13.27
CA ARG A 106 3.42 9.87 -13.33
C ARG A 106 3.68 8.75 -14.34
N PRO A 107 3.10 7.54 -14.17
CA PRO A 107 2.32 7.12 -13.00
C PRO A 107 3.19 6.94 -11.75
N TRP A 108 2.64 7.23 -10.58
CA TRP A 108 3.29 6.95 -9.32
C TRP A 108 2.43 6.08 -8.40
N PHE A 109 3.06 5.48 -7.42
CA PHE A 109 2.34 4.76 -6.38
C PHE A 109 2.90 5.03 -4.99
N ILE A 110 2.04 4.92 -4.01
CA ILE A 110 2.40 4.87 -2.60
C ILE A 110 2.01 3.52 -2.00
N LYS A 111 2.83 3.04 -1.11
CA LYS A 111 2.63 1.80 -0.37
C LYS A 111 3.12 1.97 1.06
N GLU A 112 2.22 1.81 2.00
CA GLU A 112 2.48 1.76 3.43
C GLU A 112 1.31 1.03 4.09
N PRO A 113 1.55 -0.07 4.84
CA PRO A 113 0.45 -0.89 5.37
C PRO A 113 -0.55 -0.13 6.25
N ARG A 114 -0.11 0.89 7.01
CA ARG A 114 -0.98 1.72 7.83
C ARG A 114 -1.96 2.56 7.02
N LEU A 115 -1.74 2.72 5.72
CA LEU A 115 -2.72 3.38 4.85
C LEU A 115 -4.04 2.60 4.77
N CYS A 116 -4.07 1.32 5.08
CA CYS A 116 -5.33 0.61 5.24
C CYS A 116 -6.25 1.33 6.26
N LEU A 117 -5.67 1.93 7.30
CA LEU A 117 -6.38 2.63 8.37
C LEU A 117 -6.56 4.13 8.08
N LEU A 118 -5.68 4.72 7.25
CA LEU A 118 -5.56 6.17 7.07
C LEU A 118 -5.91 6.64 5.66
N ALA A 119 -6.18 5.74 4.70
CA ALA A 119 -6.42 6.12 3.31
C ALA A 119 -7.57 7.11 3.12
N ARG A 120 -8.62 7.05 3.95
CA ARG A 120 -9.71 8.04 3.93
C ARG A 120 -9.22 9.47 4.17
N GLU A 121 -8.19 9.64 4.98
CA GLU A 121 -7.62 10.95 5.27
C GLU A 121 -6.82 11.50 4.09
N LEU A 122 -6.33 10.62 3.19
CA LEU A 122 -5.62 11.02 1.97
C LEU A 122 -6.56 11.38 0.81
N LEU A 123 -7.80 10.90 0.80
CA LEU A 123 -8.71 11.08 -0.35
C LEU A 123 -8.82 12.54 -0.82
N PRO A 124 -8.91 13.56 0.06
CA PRO A 124 -8.97 14.96 -0.38
C PRO A 124 -7.71 15.47 -1.09
N LEU A 125 -6.60 14.73 -0.99
CA LEU A 125 -5.31 15.07 -1.60
C LEU A 125 -5.07 14.35 -2.93
N LEU A 126 -5.94 13.41 -3.28
CA LEU A 126 -5.82 12.59 -4.48
C LEU A 126 -6.84 13.04 -5.52
N THR A 127 -6.43 13.05 -6.80
CA THR A 127 -7.30 13.51 -7.88
C THR A 127 -8.08 12.37 -8.53
N ARG A 128 -7.40 11.30 -8.91
CA ARG A 128 -7.99 10.12 -9.58
C ARG A 128 -7.25 8.85 -9.13
N PRO A 129 -7.35 8.49 -7.84
CA PRO A 129 -6.63 7.33 -7.33
C PRO A 129 -7.22 6.02 -7.85
N VAL A 130 -6.34 5.05 -8.06
CA VAL A 130 -6.68 3.63 -8.22
C VAL A 130 -6.15 2.89 -6.99
N PHE A 131 -7.03 2.18 -6.29
CA PHE A 131 -6.65 1.40 -5.12
C PHE A 131 -6.32 -0.03 -5.50
N LEU A 132 -5.17 -0.52 -5.03
CA LEU A 132 -4.70 -1.88 -5.25
C LEU A 132 -4.73 -2.64 -3.92
N HIS A 133 -5.75 -3.49 -3.75
CA HIS A 133 -5.89 -4.33 -2.55
C HIS A 133 -5.06 -5.60 -2.72
N VAL A 134 -4.08 -5.78 -1.85
CA VAL A 134 -3.27 -7.00 -1.82
C VAL A 134 -3.78 -7.90 -0.71
N ILE A 135 -4.41 -8.99 -1.10
CA ILE A 135 -5.00 -9.98 -0.20
C ILE A 135 -4.13 -11.24 -0.18
N ARG A 136 -3.91 -11.75 1.00
CA ARG A 136 -3.21 -13.01 1.25
C ARG A 136 -4.02 -13.83 2.24
N ASP A 137 -3.90 -15.15 2.17
CA ASP A 137 -4.48 -16.05 3.17
C ASP A 137 -4.20 -15.58 4.60
N PRO A 138 -5.23 -15.35 5.43
CA PRO A 138 -5.07 -14.79 6.77
C PRO A 138 -4.23 -15.69 7.69
N VAL A 139 -4.31 -17.00 7.53
CA VAL A 139 -3.52 -17.95 8.32
C VAL A 139 -2.04 -17.81 7.95
N ALA A 140 -1.72 -17.65 6.67
CA ALA A 140 -0.36 -17.42 6.21
C ALA A 140 0.19 -16.06 6.66
N VAL A 141 -0.65 -15.02 6.77
CA VAL A 141 -0.28 -13.72 7.35
C VAL A 141 0.00 -13.88 8.85
N ALA A 142 -0.89 -14.55 9.60
CA ALA A 142 -0.74 -14.80 11.03
C ALA A 142 0.56 -15.58 11.34
N ALA A 143 0.83 -16.65 10.59
CA ALA A 143 2.09 -17.40 10.73
C ALA A 143 3.33 -16.53 10.44
N SER A 144 3.25 -15.62 9.48
CA SER A 144 4.35 -14.69 9.17
C SER A 144 4.56 -13.64 10.25
N LEU A 145 3.49 -13.14 10.89
CA LEU A 145 3.56 -12.20 12.02
C LEU A 145 4.05 -12.89 13.28
N ALA A 146 3.61 -14.11 13.55
CA ALA A 146 4.14 -14.90 14.68
C ALA A 146 5.65 -15.09 14.57
N LYS A 147 6.16 -15.41 13.37
CA LYS A 147 7.60 -15.58 13.13
C LYS A 147 8.40 -14.27 13.28
N ARG A 148 7.86 -13.13 12.79
CA ARG A 148 8.58 -11.84 12.81
C ARG A 148 8.49 -11.16 14.16
N ASP A 149 7.29 -11.14 14.75
CA ASP A 149 6.95 -10.25 15.88
C ASP A 149 6.53 -11.01 17.15
N GLY A 150 6.48 -12.35 17.10
CA GLY A 150 5.96 -13.16 18.19
C GLY A 150 4.46 -12.97 18.46
N MET A 151 3.72 -12.48 17.45
CA MET A 151 2.30 -12.13 17.60
C MET A 151 1.44 -13.39 17.73
N PRO A 152 0.52 -13.47 18.71
CA PRO A 152 -0.48 -14.53 18.78
C PRO A 152 -1.34 -14.61 17.52
N ALA A 153 -1.77 -15.82 17.17
CA ALA A 153 -2.50 -16.04 15.91
C ALA A 153 -3.87 -15.35 15.88
N ASP A 154 -4.58 -15.34 17.00
CA ASP A 154 -5.86 -14.66 17.16
C ASP A 154 -5.74 -13.13 17.01
N GLU A 155 -4.72 -12.53 17.62
CA GLU A 155 -4.40 -11.10 17.44
C GLU A 155 -4.09 -10.79 15.96
N ALA A 156 -3.24 -11.62 15.33
CA ALA A 156 -2.87 -11.44 13.94
C ALA A 156 -4.06 -11.56 12.96
N LEU A 157 -4.98 -12.51 13.23
CA LEU A 157 -6.20 -12.68 12.45
C LEU A 157 -7.16 -11.51 12.62
N ALA A 158 -7.37 -11.04 13.84
CA ALA A 158 -8.19 -9.87 14.14
C ALA A 158 -7.64 -8.61 13.46
N LEU A 159 -6.33 -8.40 13.48
CA LEU A 159 -5.67 -7.30 12.78
C LEU A 159 -5.81 -7.42 11.27
N TRP A 160 -5.65 -8.63 10.70
CA TRP A 160 -5.82 -8.86 9.27
C TRP A 160 -7.24 -8.50 8.82
N GLU A 161 -8.25 -8.93 9.57
CA GLU A 161 -9.65 -8.61 9.30
C GLU A 161 -9.89 -7.10 9.38
N HIS A 162 -9.43 -6.46 10.45
CA HIS A 162 -9.61 -5.03 10.67
C HIS A 162 -8.97 -4.21 9.54
N TYR A 163 -7.70 -4.45 9.22
CA TYR A 163 -6.99 -3.76 8.14
C TYR A 163 -7.65 -3.95 6.78
N THR A 164 -8.09 -5.18 6.50
CA THR A 164 -8.75 -5.51 5.24
C THR A 164 -10.09 -4.78 5.13
N ARG A 165 -10.91 -4.81 6.17
CA ARG A 165 -12.20 -4.11 6.20
C ARG A 165 -12.03 -2.60 6.04
N GLU A 166 -11.09 -1.99 6.77
CA GLU A 166 -10.85 -0.54 6.69
C GLU A 166 -10.32 -0.14 5.31
N ALA A 167 -9.43 -0.94 4.70
CA ALA A 167 -8.93 -0.69 3.35
C ALA A 167 -10.06 -0.68 2.31
N PHE A 168 -10.95 -1.68 2.35
CA PHE A 168 -12.10 -1.74 1.44
C PHE A 168 -13.08 -0.59 1.68
N ALA A 169 -13.33 -0.26 2.93
CA ALA A 169 -14.21 0.84 3.30
C ALA A 169 -13.63 2.22 2.88
N ALA A 170 -12.31 2.39 2.96
CA ALA A 170 -11.65 3.63 2.54
C ALA A 170 -11.69 3.84 1.02
N SER A 171 -11.69 2.78 0.24
CA SER A 171 -11.69 2.82 -1.23
C SER A 171 -13.07 2.69 -1.85
N ASP A 172 -14.14 2.73 -1.03
CA ASP A 172 -15.51 2.62 -1.56
C ASP A 172 -15.83 3.79 -2.49
N GLY A 173 -16.49 3.48 -3.62
CA GLY A 173 -16.77 4.47 -4.66
C GLY A 173 -15.58 4.86 -5.56
N TRP A 174 -14.38 4.32 -5.34
CA TRP A 174 -13.20 4.57 -6.17
C TRP A 174 -12.81 3.36 -7.01
N PRO A 175 -12.12 3.56 -8.16
CA PRO A 175 -11.53 2.46 -8.92
C PRO A 175 -10.62 1.61 -8.03
N ARG A 176 -10.86 0.29 -8.02
CA ARG A 176 -10.09 -0.64 -7.19
C ARG A 176 -9.86 -1.97 -7.89
N LEU A 177 -8.69 -2.52 -7.70
CA LEU A 177 -8.29 -3.85 -8.18
C LEU A 177 -7.86 -4.70 -6.99
N THR A 178 -8.19 -5.98 -6.99
CA THR A 178 -7.75 -6.93 -5.96
C THR A 178 -6.71 -7.88 -6.53
N ILE A 179 -5.60 -8.00 -5.83
CA ILE A 179 -4.47 -8.86 -6.18
C ILE A 179 -4.36 -9.94 -5.10
N ASP A 180 -4.62 -11.16 -5.51
CA ASP A 180 -4.36 -12.34 -4.69
C ASP A 180 -2.86 -12.62 -4.67
N TYR A 181 -2.25 -12.55 -3.48
CA TYR A 181 -0.81 -12.74 -3.33
C TYR A 181 -0.37 -14.19 -3.61
N ASP A 182 -1.20 -15.18 -3.28
CA ASP A 182 -0.85 -16.58 -3.52
C ASP A 182 -0.96 -16.93 -5.00
N ALA A 183 -1.93 -16.35 -5.71
CA ALA A 183 -1.97 -16.39 -7.16
C ALA A 183 -0.75 -15.68 -7.80
N LEU A 184 -0.34 -14.52 -7.27
CA LEU A 184 0.87 -13.81 -7.73
C LEU A 184 2.13 -14.65 -7.53
N ARG A 185 2.24 -15.39 -6.44
CA ARG A 185 3.37 -16.28 -6.19
C ARG A 185 3.39 -17.49 -7.12
N SER A 186 2.24 -18.10 -7.38
CA SER A 186 2.12 -19.31 -8.18
C SER A 186 2.21 -19.04 -9.69
N ASN A 187 1.66 -17.93 -10.15
CA ASN A 187 1.67 -17.55 -11.57
C ASN A 187 1.89 -16.04 -11.77
N PRO A 188 3.12 -15.54 -11.50
CA PRO A 188 3.43 -14.12 -11.56
C PRO A 188 3.17 -13.50 -12.94
N ILE A 189 3.41 -14.25 -14.02
CA ILE A 189 3.24 -13.74 -15.38
C ILE A 189 1.77 -13.47 -15.69
N ALA A 190 0.89 -14.42 -15.37
CA ALA A 190 -0.55 -14.25 -15.62
C ALA A 190 -1.13 -13.09 -14.80
N VAL A 191 -0.77 -13.02 -13.51
CA VAL A 191 -1.24 -11.93 -12.63
C VAL A 191 -0.71 -10.57 -13.09
N THR A 192 0.56 -10.50 -13.53
CA THR A 192 1.14 -9.27 -14.08
C THR A 192 0.41 -8.80 -15.32
N ARG A 193 0.15 -9.71 -16.28
CA ARG A 193 -0.60 -9.36 -17.50
C ARG A 193 -2.01 -8.89 -17.21
N LYS A 194 -2.72 -9.58 -16.31
CA LYS A 194 -4.04 -9.18 -15.86
C LYS A 194 -4.01 -7.78 -15.25
N LEU A 195 -3.14 -7.54 -14.29
CA LEU A 195 -2.99 -6.25 -13.62
C LEU A 195 -2.67 -5.13 -14.61
N HIS A 196 -1.73 -5.37 -15.53
CA HIS A 196 -1.40 -4.39 -16.58
C HIS A 196 -2.62 -4.06 -17.45
N SER A 197 -3.37 -5.07 -17.90
CA SER A 197 -4.59 -4.87 -18.71
C SER A 197 -5.67 -4.09 -17.96
N GLU A 198 -5.92 -4.45 -16.70
CA GLU A 198 -6.94 -3.79 -15.87
C GLU A 198 -6.56 -2.33 -15.56
N LEU A 199 -5.28 -2.07 -15.23
CA LEU A 199 -4.80 -0.71 -15.02
C LEU A 199 -4.90 0.12 -16.30
N SER A 200 -4.51 -0.44 -17.44
CA SER A 200 -4.60 0.27 -18.73
C SER A 200 -6.03 0.61 -19.12
N ALA A 201 -7.02 -0.18 -18.70
CA ALA A 201 -8.44 0.10 -18.94
C ALA A 201 -8.99 1.24 -18.04
N LEU A 202 -8.31 1.58 -16.95
CA LEU A 202 -8.69 2.66 -16.01
C LEU A 202 -8.04 4.02 -16.37
N GLY A 203 -7.02 4.04 -17.20
CA GLY A 203 -6.27 5.24 -17.61
C GLY A 203 -6.76 5.91 -18.78
#